data_c275d68c7157aac3aa8768275bf6188c
#
_entry.id   c275d68c7157aac3aa8768275bf6188c
#
_cell.length_a   1.000
_cell.length_b   1.000
_cell.length_c   1.000
_cell.angle_alpha   90.00
_cell.angle_beta   90.00
_cell.angle_gamma   90.00
#
_symmetry.space_group_name_H-M   'P 1'
#
loop_
_entity.id
_entity.type
_entity.pdbx_description
1 polymer ?
#
loop_
_entity_poly.entity_id
_entity_poly.type
_entity_poly.pdbx_seq_one_letter_code
_entity_poly.pdbx_strand_id
1 'polypeptide(L)'
;MKTLRFFWFYFKRYKLSFAVIFLAIVTATYLQVKTPVFLGNAIAEMGKIGQAYFMANQAGQSDFKPDLSDFNGVMLNLFFAYAATVVASLIYTLLFTRIVAYSTNRMRKGLFGKLERLTVAFFDSHKDGDILSRFTSDLDNIQNAFNQSLTQVVTNIALYVGMVIMMFRQDTRLALVTIASTPVALIALVLIIRLSRKYTDKQQAAVSKLNAYMDEKISGQKAIIVQGVQEETIDGFLELNEEVRRTTFKGRLFGGILFPFMNGMSLVNTAIVIFAGSSIVLNDSSLETAAALGLVVTFVQYSQQYYQPIMQIASSWAELQLAFTGAHRIQEMFDEPEEVRPQNAPLFTELKEGVEIKDIDFGYLPGQKVLDKVSISAPKGKMVAVVGPTGSGKTTIMNLINRFYDVNGGSVAFDGRDIREYDLDSLRDKVGIVLQESVLFSGTIADNIRFGDESISQEMVETAARATHIHDFIMSLPEGYETFVTDDENVFSTGQKQLISIARTLLTDPQVLILDEATSNVDTVTEAKIQKAMEAIIAGRTSFVIAHRLKTILNADEIIVLKDGRVIEQGNHSQLLKLNGFYAELYHNQFVFE
;
A
#
# COMPACT_ATOMS: atom_id res chain seq x y z
N MET A 1 -15.82 1.66 13.62
CA MET A 1 -16.23 3.09 13.63
C MET A 1 -15.14 4.05 13.13
N LYS A 2 -13.84 3.88 13.48
CA LYS A 2 -12.74 4.75 12.99
C LYS A 2 -12.64 4.75 11.45
N THR A 3 -12.66 3.60 10.79
CA THR A 3 -12.53 3.46 9.33
C THR A 3 -13.68 4.13 8.56
N LEU A 4 -14.92 4.05 9.06
CA LEU A 4 -16.05 4.78 8.44
C LEU A 4 -15.88 6.30 8.56
N ARG A 5 -15.34 6.79 9.67
CA ARG A 5 -15.03 8.20 9.86
C ARG A 5 -13.90 8.65 8.93
N PHE A 6 -12.92 7.78 8.70
CA PHE A 6 -11.85 8.01 7.72
C PHE A 6 -12.41 8.20 6.31
N PHE A 7 -13.24 7.28 5.81
CA PHE A 7 -13.88 7.44 4.51
C PHE A 7 -14.75 8.68 4.43
N TRP A 8 -15.55 8.94 5.49
CA TRP A 8 -16.39 10.14 5.53
C TRP A 8 -15.59 11.43 5.38
N PHE A 9 -14.39 11.51 5.94
CA PHE A 9 -13.53 12.69 5.80
C PHE A 9 -13.19 13.00 4.34
N TYR A 10 -12.94 11.99 3.52
CA TYR A 10 -12.61 12.15 2.10
C TYR A 10 -13.85 12.38 1.23
N PHE A 11 -14.98 11.75 1.54
CA PHE A 11 -16.20 11.80 0.73
C PHE A 11 -17.16 12.93 1.07
N LYS A 12 -17.14 13.48 2.28
CA LYS A 12 -18.09 14.54 2.74
C LYS A 12 -18.17 15.78 1.83
N ARG A 13 -17.14 16.03 1.03
CA ARG A 13 -17.09 17.18 0.09
C ARG A 13 -18.05 17.00 -1.08
N TYR A 14 -18.44 15.77 -1.42
CA TYR A 14 -19.22 15.44 -2.62
C TYR A 14 -20.70 15.17 -2.33
N LYS A 15 -21.27 15.78 -1.28
CA LYS A 15 -22.66 15.52 -0.84
C LYS A 15 -23.69 15.68 -1.96
N LEU A 16 -23.57 16.72 -2.79
CA LEU A 16 -24.49 16.96 -3.91
C LEU A 16 -24.39 15.86 -4.97
N SER A 17 -23.17 15.45 -5.32
CA SER A 17 -22.95 14.35 -6.27
C SER A 17 -23.50 13.03 -5.73
N PHE A 18 -23.37 12.76 -4.43
CA PHE A 18 -24.00 11.58 -3.82
C PHE A 18 -25.53 11.64 -3.86
N ALA A 19 -26.15 12.79 -3.72
CA ALA A 19 -27.58 12.95 -3.89
C ALA A 19 -28.03 12.63 -5.33
N VAL A 20 -27.28 13.09 -6.33
CA VAL A 20 -27.54 12.77 -7.75
C VAL A 20 -27.34 11.28 -8.02
N ILE A 21 -26.28 10.67 -7.50
CA ILE A 21 -26.01 9.25 -7.62
C ILE A 21 -27.14 8.43 -7.00
N PHE A 22 -27.57 8.79 -5.79
CA PHE A 22 -28.68 8.12 -5.11
C PHE A 22 -29.98 8.20 -5.94
N LEU A 23 -30.31 9.37 -6.45
CA LEU A 23 -31.50 9.54 -7.31
C LEU A 23 -31.39 8.72 -8.59
N ALA A 24 -30.20 8.70 -9.22
CA ALA A 24 -29.96 7.91 -10.43
C ALA A 24 -30.07 6.40 -10.16
N ILE A 25 -29.53 5.91 -9.04
CA ILE A 25 -29.66 4.50 -8.62
C ILE A 25 -31.14 4.14 -8.39
N VAL A 26 -31.88 4.97 -7.65
CA VAL A 26 -33.30 4.74 -7.38
C VAL A 26 -34.09 4.72 -8.69
N THR A 27 -33.84 5.65 -9.61
CA THR A 27 -34.49 5.71 -10.91
C THR A 27 -34.18 4.48 -11.76
N ALA A 28 -32.88 4.12 -11.88
CA ALA A 28 -32.46 2.95 -12.64
C ALA A 28 -33.07 1.66 -12.08
N THR A 29 -33.03 1.49 -10.74
CA THR A 29 -33.60 0.32 -10.06
C THR A 29 -35.10 0.23 -10.24
N TYR A 30 -35.83 1.35 -10.11
CA TYR A 30 -37.27 1.37 -10.29
C TYR A 30 -37.68 0.96 -11.70
N LEU A 31 -37.00 1.49 -12.71
CA LEU A 31 -37.25 1.14 -14.11
C LEU A 31 -36.89 -0.31 -14.39
N GLN A 32 -35.76 -0.79 -13.89
CA GLN A 32 -35.32 -2.18 -14.05
C GLN A 32 -36.29 -3.17 -13.42
N VAL A 33 -36.82 -2.86 -12.23
CA VAL A 33 -37.81 -3.70 -11.53
C VAL A 33 -39.16 -3.69 -12.25
N LYS A 34 -39.53 -2.60 -12.96
CA LYS A 34 -40.74 -2.55 -13.81
C LYS A 34 -40.63 -3.30 -15.14
N THR A 35 -39.42 -3.57 -15.61
CA THR A 35 -39.21 -4.24 -16.90
C THR A 35 -39.96 -5.57 -17.05
N PRO A 36 -39.94 -6.50 -16.06
CA PRO A 36 -40.75 -7.75 -16.14
C PRO A 36 -42.25 -7.49 -16.29
N VAL A 37 -42.76 -6.43 -15.65
CA VAL A 37 -44.19 -6.05 -15.79
C VAL A 37 -44.52 -5.58 -17.19
N PHE A 38 -43.66 -4.73 -17.78
CA PHE A 38 -43.87 -4.31 -19.18
C PHE A 38 -43.81 -5.50 -20.16
N LEU A 39 -42.90 -6.46 -19.93
CA LEU A 39 -42.83 -7.65 -20.73
C LEU A 39 -44.08 -8.52 -20.57
N GLY A 40 -44.56 -8.69 -19.32
CA GLY A 40 -45.81 -9.40 -19.06
C GLY A 40 -47.02 -8.74 -19.73
N ASN A 41 -47.10 -7.40 -19.66
CA ASN A 41 -48.16 -6.65 -20.33
C ASN A 41 -48.08 -6.79 -21.86
N ALA A 42 -46.89 -6.78 -22.46
CA ALA A 42 -46.70 -6.99 -23.89
C ALA A 42 -47.21 -8.38 -24.32
N ILE A 43 -46.95 -9.41 -23.52
CA ILE A 43 -47.44 -10.76 -23.78
C ILE A 43 -48.96 -10.87 -23.58
N ALA A 44 -49.52 -10.16 -22.59
CA ALA A 44 -50.97 -10.08 -22.41
C ALA A 44 -51.63 -9.44 -23.61
N GLU A 45 -51.11 -8.33 -24.16
CA GLU A 45 -51.66 -7.69 -25.36
C GLU A 45 -51.53 -8.59 -26.61
N MET A 46 -50.39 -9.29 -26.77
CA MET A 46 -50.25 -10.31 -27.83
C MET A 46 -51.27 -11.42 -27.69
N GLY A 47 -51.58 -11.87 -26.47
CA GLY A 47 -52.58 -12.86 -26.19
C GLY A 47 -54.00 -12.39 -26.62
N LYS A 48 -54.37 -11.16 -26.32
CA LYS A 48 -55.64 -10.54 -26.77
C LYS A 48 -55.71 -10.45 -28.28
N ILE A 49 -54.64 -10.01 -28.94
CA ILE A 49 -54.55 -9.93 -30.39
C ILE A 49 -54.72 -11.33 -31.03
N GLY A 50 -54.03 -12.34 -30.47
CA GLY A 50 -54.13 -13.73 -30.91
C GLY A 50 -55.55 -14.28 -30.76
N GLN A 51 -56.22 -14.00 -29.65
CA GLN A 51 -57.61 -14.40 -29.40
C GLN A 51 -58.57 -13.70 -30.37
N ALA A 52 -58.43 -12.40 -30.59
CA ALA A 52 -59.23 -11.63 -31.54
C ALA A 52 -59.06 -12.19 -32.98
N TYR A 53 -57.84 -12.47 -33.40
CA TYR A 53 -57.52 -13.07 -34.69
C TYR A 53 -58.14 -14.46 -34.84
N PHE A 54 -58.08 -15.31 -33.82
CA PHE A 54 -58.68 -16.63 -33.80
C PHE A 54 -60.20 -16.57 -33.94
N MET A 55 -60.87 -15.66 -33.19
CA MET A 55 -62.33 -15.45 -33.27
C MET A 55 -62.77 -14.91 -34.66
N ALA A 56 -62.04 -13.96 -35.23
CA ALA A 56 -62.29 -13.40 -36.53
C ALA A 56 -62.18 -14.50 -37.65
N ASN A 57 -61.17 -15.40 -37.54
CA ASN A 57 -61.00 -16.50 -38.47
C ASN A 57 -62.12 -17.55 -38.36
N GLN A 58 -62.58 -17.86 -37.14
CA GLN A 58 -63.78 -18.70 -36.94
C GLN A 58 -65.04 -18.07 -37.51
N ALA A 59 -65.14 -16.71 -37.46
CA ALA A 59 -66.26 -15.98 -38.06
C ALA A 59 -66.15 -15.80 -39.58
N GLY A 60 -65.12 -16.40 -40.25
CA GLY A 60 -64.95 -16.32 -41.70
C GLY A 60 -64.42 -14.98 -42.23
N GLN A 61 -63.90 -14.11 -41.36
CA GLN A 61 -63.31 -12.78 -41.71
C GLN A 61 -61.85 -12.98 -42.14
N SER A 62 -61.59 -13.23 -43.41
CA SER A 62 -60.23 -13.46 -43.93
C SER A 62 -59.34 -12.19 -43.95
N ASP A 63 -59.91 -10.97 -43.85
CA ASP A 63 -59.18 -9.72 -43.93
C ASP A 63 -59.07 -8.95 -42.55
N PHE A 64 -59.28 -9.68 -41.46
CA PHE A 64 -59.19 -9.08 -40.13
C PHE A 64 -57.74 -8.58 -39.83
N LYS A 65 -57.60 -7.27 -39.57
CA LYS A 65 -56.35 -6.65 -39.13
C LYS A 65 -56.50 -6.27 -37.65
N PRO A 66 -55.74 -6.91 -36.76
CA PRO A 66 -55.78 -6.59 -35.36
C PRO A 66 -55.26 -5.15 -35.11
N ASP A 67 -55.83 -4.49 -34.12
CA ASP A 67 -55.30 -3.21 -33.62
C ASP A 67 -54.04 -3.51 -32.77
N LEU A 68 -52.92 -2.89 -33.16
CA LEU A 68 -51.62 -3.03 -32.49
C LEU A 68 -51.28 -1.82 -31.64
N SER A 69 -52.21 -0.84 -31.48
CA SER A 69 -51.91 0.43 -30.79
C SER A 69 -51.46 0.23 -29.36
N ASP A 70 -52.15 -0.61 -28.57
CA ASP A 70 -51.86 -0.88 -27.18
C ASP A 70 -50.54 -1.66 -27.04
N PHE A 71 -50.31 -2.66 -27.87
CA PHE A 71 -49.07 -3.41 -27.93
C PHE A 71 -47.88 -2.50 -28.25
N ASN A 72 -47.98 -1.62 -29.25
CA ASN A 72 -46.96 -0.66 -29.62
C ASN A 72 -46.70 0.34 -28.49
N GLY A 73 -47.71 0.77 -27.76
CA GLY A 73 -47.59 1.61 -26.60
C GLY A 73 -46.78 0.97 -25.47
N VAL A 74 -47.07 -0.32 -25.18
CA VAL A 74 -46.30 -1.07 -24.16
C VAL A 74 -44.84 -1.29 -24.60
N MET A 75 -44.61 -1.59 -25.86
CA MET A 75 -43.26 -1.77 -26.42
C MET A 75 -42.44 -0.49 -26.40
N LEU A 76 -43.11 0.65 -26.71
CA LEU A 76 -42.46 1.98 -26.62
C LEU A 76 -42.09 2.34 -25.17
N ASN A 77 -42.99 2.06 -24.23
CA ASN A 77 -42.70 2.24 -22.78
C ASN A 77 -41.55 1.35 -22.32
N LEU A 78 -41.47 0.13 -22.77
CA LEU A 78 -40.37 -0.81 -22.48
C LEU A 78 -39.05 -0.24 -23.04
N PHE A 79 -39.05 0.25 -24.28
CA PHE A 79 -37.88 0.86 -24.91
C PHE A 79 -37.38 2.07 -24.11
N PHE A 80 -38.29 3.01 -23.77
CA PHE A 80 -37.93 4.18 -22.97
C PHE A 80 -37.45 3.80 -21.56
N ALA A 81 -38.02 2.79 -20.93
CA ALA A 81 -37.57 2.29 -19.64
C ALA A 81 -36.14 1.75 -19.72
N TYR A 82 -35.81 0.98 -20.73
CA TYR A 82 -34.43 0.51 -20.93
C TYR A 82 -33.48 1.67 -21.24
N ALA A 83 -33.84 2.57 -22.14
CA ALA A 83 -33.01 3.73 -22.49
C ALA A 83 -32.74 4.61 -21.25
N ALA A 84 -33.76 4.91 -20.46
CA ALA A 84 -33.61 5.68 -19.23
C ALA A 84 -32.80 4.94 -18.16
N THR A 85 -32.91 3.62 -18.06
CA THR A 85 -32.08 2.79 -17.17
C THR A 85 -30.60 2.89 -17.56
N VAL A 86 -30.29 2.81 -18.87
CA VAL A 86 -28.91 2.94 -19.38
C VAL A 86 -28.38 4.33 -19.06
N VAL A 87 -29.13 5.40 -19.33
CA VAL A 87 -28.71 6.77 -19.04
C VAL A 87 -28.48 6.97 -17.54
N ALA A 88 -29.41 6.53 -16.69
CA ALA A 88 -29.28 6.65 -15.24
C ALA A 88 -28.05 5.85 -14.73
N SER A 89 -27.81 4.64 -15.27
CA SER A 89 -26.64 3.84 -14.88
C SER A 89 -25.32 4.47 -15.32
N LEU A 90 -25.26 5.07 -16.50
CA LEU A 90 -24.10 5.85 -16.94
C LEU A 90 -23.83 7.04 -16.01
N ILE A 91 -24.88 7.78 -15.64
CA ILE A 91 -24.73 8.95 -14.75
C ILE A 91 -24.13 8.55 -13.40
N TYR A 92 -24.72 7.53 -12.70
CA TYR A 92 -24.21 7.18 -11.40
C TYR A 92 -22.82 6.52 -11.48
N THR A 93 -22.54 5.72 -12.50
CA THR A 93 -21.24 5.09 -12.68
C THR A 93 -20.14 6.13 -12.93
N LEU A 94 -20.34 7.05 -13.87
CA LEU A 94 -19.35 8.08 -14.19
C LEU A 94 -19.10 9.02 -13.01
N LEU A 95 -20.16 9.49 -12.35
CA LEU A 95 -20.02 10.37 -11.18
C LEU A 95 -19.30 9.66 -10.02
N PHE A 96 -19.68 8.41 -9.76
CA PHE A 96 -19.09 7.65 -8.66
C PHE A 96 -17.60 7.35 -8.91
N THR A 97 -17.25 6.87 -10.11
CA THR A 97 -15.87 6.64 -10.52
C THR A 97 -15.02 7.91 -10.40
N ARG A 98 -15.56 9.04 -10.83
CA ARG A 98 -14.89 10.33 -10.68
C ARG A 98 -14.64 10.69 -9.22
N ILE A 99 -15.63 10.54 -8.34
CA ILE A 99 -15.49 10.82 -6.91
C ILE A 99 -14.43 9.92 -6.27
N VAL A 100 -14.46 8.63 -6.58
CA VAL A 100 -13.51 7.65 -6.05
C VAL A 100 -12.09 8.00 -6.50
N ALA A 101 -11.87 8.26 -7.81
CA ALA A 101 -10.56 8.61 -8.35
C ALA A 101 -9.97 9.87 -7.67
N TYR A 102 -10.77 10.94 -7.52
CA TYR A 102 -10.33 12.16 -6.83
C TYR A 102 -10.04 11.92 -5.34
N SER A 103 -10.88 11.12 -4.68
CA SER A 103 -10.70 10.80 -3.26
C SER A 103 -9.46 9.95 -3.02
N THR A 104 -9.21 8.93 -3.85
CA THR A 104 -8.01 8.08 -3.78
C THR A 104 -6.75 8.89 -4.07
N ASN A 105 -6.76 9.78 -5.08
CA ASN A 105 -5.63 10.67 -5.34
C ASN A 105 -5.34 11.59 -4.14
N ARG A 106 -6.39 12.11 -3.49
CA ARG A 106 -6.22 12.92 -2.28
C ARG A 106 -5.68 12.10 -1.10
N MET A 107 -6.10 10.83 -0.95
CA MET A 107 -5.54 9.90 0.04
C MET A 107 -4.05 9.67 -0.24
N ARG A 108 -3.67 9.39 -1.50
CA ARG A 108 -2.27 9.17 -1.91
C ARG A 108 -1.39 10.38 -1.61
N LYS A 109 -1.84 11.58 -1.98
CA LYS A 109 -1.12 12.83 -1.67
C LYS A 109 -0.98 13.08 -0.16
N GLY A 110 -2.07 12.84 0.59
CA GLY A 110 -2.05 12.99 2.05
C GLY A 110 -1.12 11.97 2.72
N LEU A 111 -1.12 10.73 2.23
CA LEU A 111 -0.27 9.66 2.74
C LEU A 111 1.21 9.95 2.47
N PHE A 112 1.54 10.42 1.25
CA PHE A 112 2.91 10.82 0.91
C PHE A 112 3.37 12.01 1.75
N GLY A 113 2.54 13.05 1.87
CA GLY A 113 2.87 14.18 2.75
C GLY A 113 2.97 13.82 4.24
N LYS A 114 2.31 12.74 4.68
CA LYS A 114 2.50 12.17 6.03
C LYS A 114 3.84 11.46 6.12
N LEU A 115 4.18 10.64 5.10
CA LEU A 115 5.45 9.89 5.04
C LEU A 115 6.65 10.81 5.23
N GLU A 116 6.69 11.95 4.53
CA GLU A 116 7.76 12.95 4.60
C GLU A 116 7.92 13.62 5.99
N ARG A 117 6.94 13.45 6.87
CA ARG A 117 6.96 14.01 8.24
C ARG A 117 7.10 12.99 9.34
N LEU A 118 7.18 11.70 8.98
CA LEU A 118 7.37 10.64 9.95
C LEU A 118 8.80 10.64 10.50
N THR A 119 8.97 10.10 11.69
CA THR A 119 10.27 9.93 12.32
C THR A 119 11.09 8.84 11.63
N VAL A 120 12.41 8.91 11.70
CA VAL A 120 13.31 7.83 11.20
C VAL A 120 12.98 6.50 11.88
N ALA A 121 12.58 6.52 13.16
CA ALA A 121 12.13 5.34 13.90
C ALA A 121 11.01 4.56 13.20
N PHE A 122 10.12 5.23 12.47
CA PHE A 122 9.09 4.57 11.68
C PHE A 122 9.71 3.75 10.54
N PHE A 123 10.67 4.31 9.82
CA PHE A 123 11.35 3.63 8.70
C PHE A 123 12.20 2.45 9.19
N ASP A 124 12.91 2.62 10.30
CA ASP A 124 13.72 1.55 10.90
C ASP A 124 12.87 0.37 11.42
N SER A 125 11.62 0.64 11.83
CA SER A 125 10.70 -0.38 12.37
C SER A 125 9.83 -1.06 11.32
N HIS A 126 9.77 -0.53 10.10
CA HIS A 126 8.93 -1.03 9.02
C HIS A 126 9.75 -1.40 7.79
N LYS A 127 9.37 -2.48 7.11
CA LYS A 127 9.99 -2.87 5.85
C LYS A 127 9.50 -1.97 4.70
N ASP A 128 10.38 -1.61 3.79
CA ASP A 128 10.07 -0.77 2.62
C ASP A 128 8.89 -1.34 1.81
N GLY A 129 8.84 -2.66 1.62
CA GLY A 129 7.74 -3.33 0.95
C GLY A 129 6.37 -3.15 1.63
N ASP A 130 6.33 -3.08 2.97
CA ASP A 130 5.09 -2.82 3.72
C ASP A 130 4.64 -1.37 3.54
N ILE A 131 5.58 -0.43 3.53
CA ILE A 131 5.30 0.98 3.27
C ILE A 131 4.78 1.14 1.84
N LEU A 132 5.49 0.59 0.85
CA LEU A 132 5.11 0.66 -0.56
C LEU A 132 3.72 0.03 -0.81
N SER A 133 3.38 -1.07 -0.13
CA SER A 133 2.09 -1.73 -0.28
C SER A 133 0.91 -0.83 0.11
N ARG A 134 1.09 0.14 1.02
CA ARG A 134 0.06 1.12 1.42
C ARG A 134 -0.24 2.12 0.30
N PHE A 135 0.77 2.46 -0.52
CA PHE A 135 0.61 3.35 -1.68
C PHE A 135 0.08 2.67 -2.93
N THR A 136 0.26 1.37 -3.04
CA THR A 136 -0.13 0.55 -4.19
C THR A 136 -1.36 -0.30 -3.85
N SER A 137 -1.17 -1.53 -3.41
CA SER A 137 -2.24 -2.52 -3.24
C SER A 137 -3.35 -2.07 -2.27
N ASP A 138 -3.04 -1.40 -1.15
CA ASP A 138 -4.07 -0.98 -0.19
C ASP A 138 -4.96 0.13 -0.76
N LEU A 139 -4.37 1.14 -1.44
CA LEU A 139 -5.14 2.18 -2.12
C LEU A 139 -5.93 1.64 -3.31
N ASP A 140 -5.37 0.70 -4.07
CA ASP A 140 -6.04 0.06 -5.20
C ASP A 140 -7.20 -0.82 -4.73
N ASN A 141 -7.03 -1.56 -3.62
CA ASN A 141 -8.13 -2.32 -3.00
C ASN A 141 -9.27 -1.39 -2.56
N ILE A 142 -8.96 -0.24 -1.97
CA ILE A 142 -9.96 0.77 -1.62
C ILE A 142 -10.66 1.28 -2.88
N GLN A 143 -9.91 1.65 -3.91
CA GLN A 143 -10.45 2.17 -5.16
C GLN A 143 -11.37 1.15 -5.85
N ASN A 144 -10.95 -0.10 -5.96
CA ASN A 144 -11.71 -1.18 -6.58
C ASN A 144 -12.98 -1.50 -5.78
N ALA A 145 -12.86 -1.61 -4.46
CA ALA A 145 -14.00 -1.87 -3.60
C ALA A 145 -15.06 -0.76 -3.66
N PHE A 146 -14.65 0.49 -3.76
CA PHE A 146 -15.60 1.59 -3.92
C PHE A 146 -16.19 1.61 -5.34
N ASN A 147 -15.38 1.53 -6.39
CA ASN A 147 -15.86 1.60 -7.76
C ASN A 147 -16.81 0.47 -8.13
N GLN A 148 -16.51 -0.74 -7.69
CA GLN A 148 -17.24 -1.95 -8.07
C GLN A 148 -18.14 -2.46 -6.94
N SER A 149 -17.55 -2.85 -5.81
CA SER A 149 -18.25 -3.63 -4.79
C SER A 149 -19.28 -2.83 -4.02
N LEU A 150 -18.98 -1.59 -3.62
CA LEU A 150 -19.94 -0.76 -2.87
C LEU A 150 -21.11 -0.36 -3.76
N THR A 151 -20.86 0.02 -5.01
CA THR A 151 -21.91 0.36 -5.97
C THR A 151 -22.80 -0.85 -6.23
N GLN A 152 -22.21 -2.03 -6.45
CA GLN A 152 -22.95 -3.28 -6.64
C GLN A 152 -23.80 -3.64 -5.42
N VAL A 153 -23.26 -3.53 -4.20
CA VAL A 153 -24.02 -3.84 -2.99
C VAL A 153 -25.23 -2.92 -2.85
N VAL A 154 -25.04 -1.60 -3.03
CA VAL A 154 -26.14 -0.63 -2.92
C VAL A 154 -27.20 -0.85 -4.00
N THR A 155 -26.79 -1.04 -5.25
CA THR A 155 -27.73 -1.26 -6.36
C THR A 155 -28.45 -2.61 -6.23
N ASN A 156 -27.76 -3.67 -5.82
CA ASN A 156 -28.38 -5.00 -5.65
C ASN A 156 -29.34 -5.05 -4.43
N ILE A 157 -29.03 -4.35 -3.34
CA ILE A 157 -29.99 -4.22 -2.22
C ILE A 157 -31.24 -3.48 -2.70
N ALA A 158 -31.07 -2.35 -3.40
CA ALA A 158 -32.20 -1.58 -3.92
C ALA A 158 -33.03 -2.41 -4.92
N LEU A 159 -32.36 -3.16 -5.82
CA LEU A 159 -32.99 -4.05 -6.80
C LEU A 159 -33.80 -5.17 -6.12
N TYR A 160 -33.20 -5.85 -5.13
CA TYR A 160 -33.84 -6.92 -4.39
C TYR A 160 -35.10 -6.44 -3.64
N VAL A 161 -34.95 -5.34 -2.88
CA VAL A 161 -36.09 -4.73 -2.16
C VAL A 161 -37.15 -4.25 -3.14
N GLY A 162 -36.76 -3.57 -4.21
CA GLY A 162 -37.69 -3.12 -5.25
C GLY A 162 -38.44 -4.28 -5.93
N MET A 163 -37.75 -5.40 -6.24
CA MET A 163 -38.36 -6.61 -6.79
C MET A 163 -39.40 -7.19 -5.85
N VAL A 164 -39.06 -7.37 -4.58
CA VAL A 164 -40.00 -7.90 -3.58
C VAL A 164 -41.23 -7.01 -3.47
N ILE A 165 -41.06 -5.69 -3.39
CA ILE A 165 -42.20 -4.74 -3.34
C ILE A 165 -43.07 -4.86 -4.58
N MET A 166 -42.48 -4.95 -5.77
CA MET A 166 -43.24 -5.05 -7.02
C MET A 166 -43.97 -6.40 -7.16
N MET A 167 -43.35 -7.50 -6.72
CA MET A 167 -44.02 -8.82 -6.70
C MET A 167 -45.28 -8.78 -5.85
N PHE A 168 -45.24 -8.21 -4.64
CA PHE A 168 -46.43 -8.06 -3.78
C PHE A 168 -47.48 -7.12 -4.35
N ARG A 169 -47.08 -6.14 -5.18
CA ARG A 169 -48.02 -5.25 -5.86
C ARG A 169 -48.73 -5.91 -7.05
N GLN A 170 -48.08 -6.91 -7.68
CA GLN A 170 -48.67 -7.61 -8.83
C GLN A 170 -49.63 -8.72 -8.36
N ASP A 171 -49.19 -9.65 -7.55
CA ASP A 171 -50.00 -10.70 -6.95
C ASP A 171 -49.33 -11.24 -5.69
N THR A 172 -50.06 -11.19 -4.56
CA THR A 172 -49.56 -11.62 -3.25
C THR A 172 -49.33 -13.12 -3.17
N ARG A 173 -50.14 -13.94 -3.86
CA ARG A 173 -50.06 -15.42 -3.83
C ARG A 173 -48.78 -15.88 -4.55
N LEU A 174 -48.55 -15.38 -5.75
CA LEU A 174 -47.34 -15.69 -6.52
C LEU A 174 -46.08 -15.11 -5.88
N ALA A 175 -46.17 -13.94 -5.24
CA ALA A 175 -45.06 -13.35 -4.47
C ALA A 175 -44.64 -14.28 -3.32
N LEU A 176 -45.58 -14.77 -2.54
CA LEU A 176 -45.31 -15.72 -1.45
C LEU A 176 -44.72 -17.05 -1.95
N VAL A 177 -45.22 -17.58 -3.04
CA VAL A 177 -44.67 -18.78 -3.68
C VAL A 177 -43.21 -18.57 -4.10
N THR A 178 -42.93 -17.46 -4.75
CA THR A 178 -41.57 -17.12 -5.21
C THR A 178 -40.58 -16.95 -4.03
N ILE A 179 -41.02 -16.30 -2.94
CA ILE A 179 -40.18 -16.04 -1.78
C ILE A 179 -40.02 -17.28 -0.87
N ALA A 180 -40.94 -18.24 -0.91
CA ALA A 180 -40.93 -19.43 -0.08
C ALA A 180 -39.66 -20.29 -0.21
N SER A 181 -38.98 -20.23 -1.36
CA SER A 181 -37.70 -20.91 -1.61
C SER A 181 -36.46 -20.18 -1.00
N THR A 182 -36.61 -18.90 -0.61
CA THR A 182 -35.51 -18.06 -0.10
C THR A 182 -34.81 -18.62 1.15
N PRO A 183 -35.51 -19.10 2.20
CA PRO A 183 -34.84 -19.65 3.37
C PRO A 183 -33.90 -20.83 3.03
N VAL A 184 -34.33 -21.71 2.12
CA VAL A 184 -33.53 -22.86 1.68
C VAL A 184 -32.28 -22.37 0.93
N ALA A 185 -32.42 -21.41 0.03
CA ALA A 185 -31.32 -20.82 -0.73
C ALA A 185 -30.32 -20.11 0.20
N LEU A 186 -30.80 -19.34 1.21
CA LEU A 186 -29.94 -18.66 2.16
C LEU A 186 -29.17 -19.61 3.08
N ILE A 187 -29.81 -20.69 3.56
CA ILE A 187 -29.14 -21.73 4.34
C ILE A 187 -28.03 -22.38 3.52
N ALA A 188 -28.33 -22.77 2.28
CA ALA A 188 -27.35 -23.36 1.38
C ALA A 188 -26.21 -22.39 1.06
N LEU A 189 -26.52 -21.11 0.79
CA LEU A 189 -25.54 -20.05 0.57
C LEU A 189 -24.56 -19.95 1.75
N VAL A 190 -25.06 -19.86 2.98
CA VAL A 190 -24.22 -19.77 4.19
C VAL A 190 -23.34 -21.02 4.36
N LEU A 191 -23.88 -22.21 4.10
CA LEU A 191 -23.12 -23.47 4.17
C LEU A 191 -22.00 -23.51 3.13
N ILE A 192 -22.32 -23.16 1.88
CA ILE A 192 -21.34 -23.13 0.78
C ILE A 192 -20.24 -22.11 1.08
N ILE A 193 -20.58 -20.89 1.53
CA ILE A 193 -19.60 -19.84 1.90
C ILE A 193 -18.70 -20.32 3.03
N ARG A 194 -19.23 -20.95 4.07
CA ARG A 194 -18.42 -21.49 5.18
C ARG A 194 -17.44 -22.56 4.72
N LEU A 195 -17.88 -23.48 3.85
CA LEU A 195 -17.04 -24.52 3.29
C LEU A 195 -15.97 -23.92 2.36
N SER A 196 -16.36 -23.03 1.47
CA SER A 196 -15.46 -22.32 0.58
C SER A 196 -14.36 -21.60 1.37
N ARG A 197 -14.73 -20.81 2.39
CA ARG A 197 -13.77 -20.09 3.23
C ARG A 197 -12.77 -21.04 3.90
N LYS A 198 -13.24 -22.14 4.50
CA LYS A 198 -12.36 -23.13 5.14
C LYS A 198 -11.28 -23.67 4.21
N TYR A 199 -11.64 -23.95 2.94
CA TYR A 199 -10.68 -24.50 1.97
C TYR A 199 -9.83 -23.41 1.30
N THR A 200 -10.37 -22.20 1.14
CA THR A 200 -9.59 -21.04 0.67
C THR A 200 -8.51 -20.65 1.69
N ASP A 201 -8.81 -20.64 2.99
CA ASP A 201 -7.83 -20.39 4.04
C ASP A 201 -6.69 -21.44 4.02
N LYS A 202 -7.05 -22.74 3.81
CA LYS A 202 -6.04 -23.80 3.66
C LYS A 202 -5.20 -23.63 2.39
N GLN A 203 -5.82 -23.26 1.28
CA GLN A 203 -5.13 -22.95 0.03
C GLN A 203 -4.12 -21.82 0.23
N GLN A 204 -4.55 -20.71 0.88
CA GLN A 204 -3.69 -19.57 1.17
C GLN A 204 -2.47 -19.98 2.00
N ALA A 205 -2.68 -20.78 3.06
CA ALA A 205 -1.61 -21.28 3.89
C ALA A 205 -0.62 -22.18 3.12
N ALA A 206 -1.13 -23.06 2.23
CA ALA A 206 -0.29 -23.91 1.39
C ALA A 206 0.52 -23.09 0.37
N VAL A 207 -0.10 -22.10 -0.28
CA VAL A 207 0.59 -21.18 -1.20
C VAL A 207 1.67 -20.38 -0.46
N SER A 208 1.39 -19.91 0.75
CA SER A 208 2.37 -19.16 1.56
C SER A 208 3.59 -20.03 1.91
N LYS A 209 3.40 -21.30 2.27
CA LYS A 209 4.50 -22.23 2.53
C LYS A 209 5.34 -22.49 1.27
N LEU A 210 4.68 -22.69 0.13
CA LEU A 210 5.38 -22.91 -1.15
C LEU A 210 6.19 -21.67 -1.54
N ASN A 211 5.62 -20.47 -1.40
CA ASN A 211 6.34 -19.22 -1.71
C ASN A 211 7.56 -19.02 -0.80
N ALA A 212 7.42 -19.28 0.51
CA ALA A 212 8.53 -19.19 1.45
C ALA A 212 9.66 -20.19 1.10
N TYR A 213 9.28 -21.41 0.70
CA TYR A 213 10.24 -22.41 0.23
C TYR A 213 10.97 -21.97 -1.04
N MET A 214 10.22 -21.44 -2.02
CA MET A 214 10.82 -20.94 -3.26
C MET A 214 11.77 -19.76 -3.00
N ASP A 215 11.37 -18.81 -2.17
CA ASP A 215 12.19 -17.66 -1.82
C ASP A 215 13.51 -18.08 -1.16
N GLU A 216 13.44 -19.02 -0.18
CA GLU A 216 14.63 -19.61 0.46
C GLU A 216 15.54 -20.30 -0.54
N LYS A 217 14.97 -21.14 -1.44
CA LYS A 217 15.77 -21.93 -2.39
C LYS A 217 16.34 -21.09 -3.53
N ILE A 218 15.63 -20.06 -4.00
CA ILE A 218 16.14 -19.11 -5.00
C ILE A 218 17.29 -18.29 -4.40
N SER A 219 17.12 -17.77 -3.19
CA SER A 219 18.16 -17.02 -2.48
C SER A 219 19.38 -17.90 -2.18
N GLY A 220 19.16 -19.17 -1.85
CA GLY A 220 20.21 -20.17 -1.58
C GLY A 220 20.74 -20.92 -2.80
N GLN A 221 20.38 -20.54 -4.04
CA GLN A 221 20.66 -21.33 -5.26
C GLN A 221 22.13 -21.68 -5.45
N LYS A 222 23.05 -20.75 -5.15
CA LYS A 222 24.50 -21.01 -5.24
C LYS A 222 24.94 -22.13 -4.30
N ALA A 223 24.42 -22.14 -3.07
CA ALA A 223 24.74 -23.19 -2.10
C ALA A 223 24.17 -24.55 -2.52
N ILE A 224 22.93 -24.57 -3.04
CA ILE A 224 22.28 -25.79 -3.57
C ILE A 224 23.13 -26.43 -4.68
N ILE A 225 23.62 -25.61 -5.62
CA ILE A 225 24.47 -26.09 -6.74
C ILE A 225 25.79 -26.60 -6.23
N VAL A 226 26.47 -25.87 -5.34
CA VAL A 226 27.78 -26.26 -4.82
C VAL A 226 27.71 -27.55 -3.98
N GLN A 227 26.61 -27.75 -3.25
CA GLN A 227 26.41 -28.94 -2.43
C GLN A 227 25.81 -30.14 -3.19
N GLY A 228 25.35 -29.95 -4.42
CA GLY A 228 24.79 -31.01 -5.27
C GLY A 228 23.43 -31.54 -4.79
N VAL A 229 22.60 -30.72 -4.05
CA VAL A 229 21.34 -31.15 -3.45
C VAL A 229 20.11 -30.68 -4.27
N GLN A 230 20.25 -30.54 -5.59
CA GLN A 230 19.19 -30.09 -6.48
C GLN A 230 17.99 -31.04 -6.50
N GLU A 231 18.21 -32.36 -6.56
CA GLU A 231 17.16 -33.38 -6.59
C GLU A 231 16.30 -33.32 -5.31
N GLU A 232 16.93 -33.25 -4.13
CA GLU A 232 16.24 -33.12 -2.85
C GLU A 232 15.42 -31.84 -2.77
N THR A 233 15.95 -30.74 -3.35
CA THR A 233 15.24 -29.47 -3.43
C THR A 233 14.01 -29.56 -4.35
N ILE A 234 14.12 -30.28 -5.47
CA ILE A 234 13.00 -30.52 -6.39
C ILE A 234 11.94 -31.39 -5.70
N ASP A 235 12.32 -32.44 -5.01
CA ASP A 235 11.38 -33.31 -4.30
C ASP A 235 10.60 -32.55 -3.23
N GLY A 236 11.26 -31.71 -2.44
CA GLY A 236 10.61 -30.82 -1.46
C GLY A 236 9.63 -29.83 -2.10
N PHE A 237 9.98 -29.28 -3.27
CA PHE A 237 9.08 -28.42 -4.03
C PHE A 237 7.84 -29.20 -4.52
N LEU A 238 8.02 -30.40 -5.05
CA LEU A 238 6.95 -31.24 -5.57
C LEU A 238 5.93 -31.61 -4.48
N GLU A 239 6.40 -31.93 -3.26
CA GLU A 239 5.52 -32.21 -2.12
C GLU A 239 4.64 -31.00 -1.76
N LEU A 240 5.24 -29.83 -1.60
CA LEU A 240 4.52 -28.59 -1.29
C LEU A 240 3.57 -28.18 -2.42
N ASN A 241 3.99 -28.32 -3.67
CA ASN A 241 3.17 -28.05 -4.83
C ASN A 241 1.95 -28.99 -4.93
N GLU A 242 2.10 -30.26 -4.54
CA GLU A 242 0.98 -31.19 -4.47
C GLU A 242 -0.01 -30.82 -3.36
N GLU A 243 0.47 -30.30 -2.21
CA GLU A 243 -0.40 -29.73 -1.16
C GLU A 243 -1.19 -28.53 -1.71
N VAL A 244 -0.52 -27.62 -2.45
CA VAL A 244 -1.18 -26.48 -3.11
C VAL A 244 -2.23 -26.98 -4.13
N ARG A 245 -1.89 -27.96 -4.98
CA ARG A 245 -2.81 -28.53 -5.95
C ARG A 245 -4.09 -29.08 -5.31
N ARG A 246 -3.93 -29.89 -4.24
CA ARG A 246 -5.08 -30.49 -3.53
C ARG A 246 -5.95 -29.45 -2.84
N THR A 247 -5.35 -28.48 -2.18
CA THR A 247 -6.09 -27.42 -1.48
C THR A 247 -6.76 -26.47 -2.46
N THR A 248 -6.09 -26.12 -3.57
CA THR A 248 -6.64 -25.29 -4.65
C THR A 248 -7.84 -25.95 -5.31
N PHE A 249 -7.74 -27.27 -5.63
CA PHE A 249 -8.88 -28.00 -6.20
C PHE A 249 -10.11 -27.94 -5.29
N LYS A 250 -9.94 -28.21 -3.99
CA LYS A 250 -11.04 -28.18 -3.03
C LYS A 250 -11.58 -26.74 -2.83
N GLY A 251 -10.72 -25.76 -2.75
CA GLY A 251 -11.12 -24.35 -2.63
C GLY A 251 -11.93 -23.89 -3.83
N ARG A 252 -11.47 -24.21 -5.05
CA ARG A 252 -12.15 -23.89 -6.30
C ARG A 252 -13.46 -24.67 -6.46
N LEU A 253 -13.50 -25.94 -6.06
CA LEU A 253 -14.71 -26.76 -6.11
C LEU A 253 -15.82 -26.13 -5.25
N PHE A 254 -15.55 -25.87 -3.97
CA PHE A 254 -16.57 -25.32 -3.07
C PHE A 254 -16.90 -23.84 -3.38
N GLY A 255 -15.93 -23.05 -3.84
CA GLY A 255 -16.19 -21.68 -4.29
C GLY A 255 -16.98 -21.63 -5.59
N GLY A 256 -16.66 -22.52 -6.54
CA GLY A 256 -17.29 -22.59 -7.86
C GLY A 256 -18.71 -23.16 -7.85
N ILE A 257 -19.10 -23.96 -6.85
CA ILE A 257 -20.44 -24.56 -6.74
C ILE A 257 -21.54 -23.51 -6.48
N LEU A 258 -21.20 -22.35 -5.91
CA LEU A 258 -22.17 -21.34 -5.51
C LEU A 258 -23.03 -20.87 -6.70
N PHE A 259 -22.39 -20.50 -7.80
CA PHE A 259 -23.09 -19.96 -8.98
C PHE A 259 -24.02 -20.99 -9.65
N PRO A 260 -23.60 -22.23 -9.99
CA PRO A 260 -24.48 -23.26 -10.51
C PRO A 260 -25.62 -23.62 -9.57
N PHE A 261 -25.36 -23.69 -8.26
CA PHE A 261 -26.39 -24.00 -7.27
C PHE A 261 -27.48 -22.92 -7.23
N MET A 262 -27.12 -21.67 -7.18
CA MET A 262 -28.08 -20.55 -7.13
C MET A 262 -28.86 -20.42 -8.45
N ASN A 263 -28.22 -20.69 -9.60
CA ASN A 263 -28.93 -20.80 -10.89
C ASN A 263 -29.88 -21.97 -10.91
N GLY A 264 -29.49 -23.14 -10.39
CA GLY A 264 -30.38 -24.28 -10.24
C GLY A 264 -31.60 -23.95 -9.36
N MET A 265 -31.40 -23.25 -8.23
CA MET A 265 -32.50 -22.76 -7.39
C MET A 265 -33.43 -21.80 -8.14
N SER A 266 -32.86 -20.91 -8.98
CA SER A 266 -33.66 -20.03 -9.84
C SER A 266 -34.54 -20.82 -10.83
N LEU A 267 -34.01 -21.86 -11.47
CA LEU A 267 -34.76 -22.71 -12.36
C LEU A 267 -35.87 -23.50 -11.65
N VAL A 268 -35.56 -24.06 -10.47
CA VAL A 268 -36.57 -24.76 -9.63
C VAL A 268 -37.65 -23.76 -9.21
N ASN A 269 -37.29 -22.56 -8.78
CA ASN A 269 -38.24 -21.51 -8.41
C ASN A 269 -39.13 -21.13 -9.62
N THR A 270 -38.54 -21.00 -10.81
CA THR A 270 -39.27 -20.73 -12.06
C THR A 270 -40.29 -21.84 -12.36
N ALA A 271 -39.91 -23.12 -12.21
CA ALA A 271 -40.84 -24.23 -12.38
C ALA A 271 -42.01 -24.20 -11.39
N ILE A 272 -41.73 -23.91 -10.11
CA ILE A 272 -42.74 -23.74 -9.05
C ILE A 272 -43.69 -22.58 -9.40
N VAL A 273 -43.16 -21.46 -9.86
CA VAL A 273 -43.94 -20.27 -10.24
C VAL A 273 -44.83 -20.58 -11.46
N ILE A 274 -44.31 -21.28 -12.46
CA ILE A 274 -45.14 -21.71 -13.63
C ILE A 274 -46.25 -22.61 -13.17
N PHE A 275 -45.97 -23.63 -12.33
CA PHE A 275 -46.99 -24.56 -11.85
C PHE A 275 -48.07 -23.86 -11.03
N ALA A 276 -47.65 -23.05 -10.04
CA ALA A 276 -48.59 -22.32 -9.19
C ALA A 276 -49.37 -21.25 -9.98
N GLY A 277 -48.70 -20.54 -10.88
CA GLY A 277 -49.33 -19.54 -11.75
C GLY A 277 -50.36 -20.15 -12.68
N SER A 278 -50.03 -21.28 -13.32
CA SER A 278 -50.98 -22.02 -14.18
C SER A 278 -52.19 -22.51 -13.37
N SER A 279 -51.98 -23.01 -12.15
CA SER A 279 -53.07 -23.43 -11.27
C SER A 279 -54.00 -22.26 -10.87
N ILE A 280 -53.44 -21.08 -10.60
CA ILE A 280 -54.21 -19.88 -10.28
C ILE A 280 -55.03 -19.45 -11.51
N VAL A 281 -54.42 -19.44 -12.70
CA VAL A 281 -55.09 -19.07 -13.95
C VAL A 281 -56.25 -20.01 -14.28
N LEU A 282 -56.09 -21.33 -14.07
CA LEU A 282 -57.14 -22.31 -14.34
C LEU A 282 -58.31 -22.26 -13.34
N ASN A 283 -58.05 -21.86 -12.11
CA ASN A 283 -59.05 -21.85 -11.03
C ASN A 283 -59.71 -20.51 -10.78
N ASP A 284 -59.17 -19.40 -11.27
CA ASP A 284 -59.68 -18.04 -11.05
C ASP A 284 -60.38 -17.53 -12.33
N SER A 285 -61.69 -17.79 -12.42
CA SER A 285 -62.53 -17.34 -13.54
C SER A 285 -62.72 -15.82 -13.64
N SER A 286 -62.18 -15.05 -12.67
CA SER A 286 -62.25 -13.57 -12.68
C SER A 286 -61.13 -12.94 -13.50
N LEU A 287 -60.09 -13.69 -13.84
CA LEU A 287 -58.96 -13.19 -14.63
C LEU A 287 -59.18 -13.50 -16.12
N GLU A 288 -59.04 -12.45 -16.95
CA GLU A 288 -58.98 -12.63 -18.40
C GLU A 288 -57.73 -13.46 -18.75
N THR A 289 -57.88 -14.51 -19.56
CA THR A 289 -56.80 -15.48 -19.87
C THR A 289 -55.52 -14.80 -20.36
N ALA A 290 -55.61 -13.74 -21.14
CA ALA A 290 -54.47 -12.97 -21.64
C ALA A 290 -53.72 -12.22 -20.53
N ALA A 291 -54.47 -11.59 -19.63
CA ALA A 291 -53.89 -10.89 -18.46
C ALA A 291 -53.19 -11.89 -17.50
N ALA A 292 -53.80 -13.05 -17.31
CA ALA A 292 -53.23 -14.11 -16.47
C ALA A 292 -51.93 -14.69 -17.05
N LEU A 293 -51.83 -14.86 -18.37
CA LEU A 293 -50.58 -15.25 -19.04
C LEU A 293 -49.48 -14.17 -18.84
N GLY A 294 -49.82 -12.88 -18.98
CA GLY A 294 -48.91 -11.78 -18.74
C GLY A 294 -48.37 -11.76 -17.30
N LEU A 295 -49.23 -12.06 -16.32
CA LEU A 295 -48.85 -12.17 -14.91
C LEU A 295 -47.86 -13.31 -14.67
N VAL A 296 -48.13 -14.50 -15.21
CA VAL A 296 -47.23 -15.66 -15.11
C VAL A 296 -45.86 -15.31 -15.68
N VAL A 297 -45.80 -14.71 -16.88
CA VAL A 297 -44.53 -14.31 -17.50
C VAL A 297 -43.78 -13.29 -16.68
N THR A 298 -44.48 -12.32 -16.08
CA THR A 298 -43.89 -11.36 -15.15
C THR A 298 -43.18 -12.06 -13.97
N PHE A 299 -43.88 -13.03 -13.36
CA PHE A 299 -43.31 -13.77 -12.22
C PHE A 299 -42.20 -14.77 -12.64
N VAL A 300 -42.26 -15.33 -13.84
CA VAL A 300 -41.16 -16.11 -14.42
C VAL A 300 -39.90 -15.24 -14.53
N GLN A 301 -40.04 -14.04 -15.05
CA GLN A 301 -38.90 -13.09 -15.13
C GLN A 301 -38.37 -12.71 -13.75
N TYR A 302 -39.25 -12.43 -12.78
CA TYR A 302 -38.80 -12.17 -11.40
C TYR A 302 -38.10 -13.39 -10.81
N SER A 303 -38.62 -14.60 -10.97
CA SER A 303 -37.99 -15.79 -10.39
C SER A 303 -36.61 -16.08 -10.96
N GLN A 304 -36.38 -15.77 -12.24
CA GLN A 304 -35.06 -15.89 -12.88
C GLN A 304 -34.04 -14.87 -12.37
N GLN A 305 -34.47 -13.68 -12.03
CA GLN A 305 -33.62 -12.60 -11.56
C GLN A 305 -33.47 -12.57 -10.03
N TYR A 306 -34.29 -13.33 -9.30
CA TYR A 306 -34.48 -13.19 -7.84
C TYR A 306 -33.21 -13.45 -7.01
N TYR A 307 -32.41 -14.45 -7.37
CA TYR A 307 -31.24 -14.85 -6.63
C TYR A 307 -29.96 -14.09 -7.03
N GLN A 308 -29.94 -13.45 -8.18
CA GLN A 308 -28.77 -12.77 -8.71
C GLN A 308 -28.25 -11.63 -7.81
N PRO A 309 -29.11 -10.73 -7.27
CA PRO A 309 -28.66 -9.71 -6.32
C PRO A 309 -28.04 -10.29 -5.06
N ILE A 310 -28.57 -11.41 -4.55
CA ILE A 310 -28.05 -12.07 -3.34
C ILE A 310 -26.63 -12.58 -3.59
N MET A 311 -26.39 -13.21 -4.74
CA MET A 311 -25.05 -13.69 -5.12
C MET A 311 -24.06 -12.55 -5.29
N GLN A 312 -24.47 -11.46 -5.93
CA GLN A 312 -23.61 -10.30 -6.15
C GLN A 312 -23.21 -9.62 -4.83
N ILE A 313 -24.13 -9.48 -3.88
CA ILE A 313 -23.81 -8.96 -2.54
C ILE A 313 -22.80 -9.87 -1.84
N ALA A 314 -23.00 -11.19 -1.92
CA ALA A 314 -22.10 -12.16 -1.29
C ALA A 314 -20.69 -12.14 -1.89
N SER A 315 -20.56 -12.01 -3.21
CA SER A 315 -19.25 -11.92 -3.89
C SER A 315 -18.52 -10.60 -3.58
N SER A 316 -19.24 -9.48 -3.56
CA SER A 316 -18.68 -8.16 -3.28
C SER A 316 -18.21 -7.99 -1.82
N TRP A 317 -18.68 -8.83 -0.90
CA TRP A 317 -18.33 -8.73 0.52
C TRP A 317 -16.84 -8.94 0.79
N ALA A 318 -16.20 -9.87 0.09
CA ALA A 318 -14.77 -10.16 0.24
C ALA A 318 -13.90 -8.97 -0.19
N GLU A 319 -14.25 -8.31 -1.28
CA GLU A 319 -13.55 -7.11 -1.77
C GLU A 319 -13.71 -5.93 -0.82
N LEU A 320 -14.92 -5.73 -0.28
CA LEU A 320 -15.14 -4.71 0.76
C LEU A 320 -14.30 -4.98 2.00
N GLN A 321 -14.14 -6.23 2.41
CA GLN A 321 -13.32 -6.59 3.57
C GLN A 321 -11.83 -6.25 3.32
N LEU A 322 -11.31 -6.51 2.12
CA LEU A 322 -9.93 -6.10 1.76
C LEU A 322 -9.74 -4.59 1.81
N ALA A 323 -10.72 -3.82 1.30
CA ALA A 323 -10.67 -2.37 1.38
C ALA A 323 -10.71 -1.84 2.82
N PHE A 324 -11.52 -2.44 3.69
CA PHE A 324 -11.53 -2.07 5.11
C PHE A 324 -10.19 -2.37 5.79
N THR A 325 -9.55 -3.48 5.45
CA THR A 325 -8.23 -3.83 5.97
C THR A 325 -7.17 -2.85 5.46
N GLY A 326 -7.13 -2.56 4.16
CA GLY A 326 -6.23 -1.56 3.58
C GLY A 326 -6.42 -0.17 4.18
N ALA A 327 -7.69 0.25 4.36
CA ALA A 327 -8.01 1.53 5.00
C ALA A 327 -7.54 1.59 6.47
N HIS A 328 -7.58 0.47 7.19
CA HIS A 328 -7.06 0.39 8.56
C HIS A 328 -5.54 0.59 8.58
N ARG A 329 -4.80 -0.10 7.72
CA ARG A 329 -3.34 0.04 7.60
C ARG A 329 -2.92 1.46 7.20
N ILE A 330 -3.65 2.07 6.27
CA ILE A 330 -3.41 3.47 5.88
C ILE A 330 -3.71 4.41 7.06
N GLN A 331 -4.78 4.15 7.81
CA GLN A 331 -5.13 4.96 8.98
C GLN A 331 -4.08 4.84 10.09
N GLU A 332 -3.54 3.66 10.35
CA GLU A 332 -2.43 3.47 11.29
C GLU A 332 -1.25 4.38 10.94
N MET A 333 -0.88 4.45 9.64
CA MET A 333 0.18 5.34 9.21
C MET A 333 -0.14 6.84 9.41
N PHE A 334 -1.42 7.24 9.27
CA PHE A 334 -1.84 8.62 9.60
C PHE A 334 -1.83 8.89 11.09
N ASP A 335 -2.07 7.88 11.92
CA ASP A 335 -2.08 7.98 13.38
C ASP A 335 -0.65 7.94 13.98
N GLU A 336 0.38 7.54 13.19
CA GLU A 336 1.78 7.55 13.62
C GLU A 336 2.26 8.95 14.01
N PRO A 337 3.10 9.08 15.06
CA PRO A 337 3.63 10.37 15.47
C PRO A 337 4.51 10.97 14.39
N GLU A 338 4.33 12.26 14.15
CA GLU A 338 5.22 13.03 13.30
C GLU A 338 6.44 13.52 14.10
N GLU A 339 7.50 13.86 13.39
CA GLU A 339 8.70 14.43 13.96
C GLU A 339 8.39 15.72 14.72
N VAL A 340 8.85 15.83 15.96
CA VAL A 340 8.55 16.98 16.81
C VAL A 340 9.31 18.21 16.33
N ARG A 341 8.58 19.22 15.86
CA ARG A 341 9.12 20.51 15.42
C ARG A 341 8.60 21.61 16.35
N PRO A 342 9.46 22.17 17.23
CA PRO A 342 9.03 23.21 18.16
C PRO A 342 8.58 24.47 17.39
N GLN A 343 7.47 25.07 17.81
CA GLN A 343 6.99 26.32 17.20
C GLN A 343 7.88 27.49 17.67
N ASN A 344 8.27 28.37 16.74
CA ASN A 344 9.14 29.53 17.01
C ASN A 344 10.49 29.17 17.62
N ALA A 345 11.05 28.00 17.31
CA ALA A 345 12.37 27.61 17.72
C ALA A 345 13.45 28.55 17.11
N PRO A 346 14.52 28.87 17.82
CA PRO A 346 15.61 29.63 17.26
C PRO A 346 16.32 28.85 16.17
N LEU A 347 16.74 29.56 15.12
CA LEU A 347 17.54 28.98 14.05
C LEU A 347 18.94 28.65 14.54
N PHE A 348 19.49 27.51 14.17
CA PHE A 348 20.90 27.21 14.34
C PHE A 348 21.67 27.76 13.11
N THR A 349 22.53 28.73 13.33
CA THR A 349 23.24 29.41 12.24
C THR A 349 24.72 29.04 12.17
N GLU A 350 25.39 28.96 13.31
CA GLU A 350 26.84 28.71 13.42
C GLU A 350 27.18 28.02 14.72
N LEU A 351 28.09 27.04 14.67
CA LEU A 351 28.71 26.40 15.83
C LEU A 351 29.86 27.25 16.33
N LYS A 352 29.83 27.67 17.60
CA LYS A 352 30.84 28.55 18.21
C LYS A 352 31.74 27.82 19.18
N GLU A 353 31.21 27.01 20.07
CA GLU A 353 31.93 26.32 21.13
C GLU A 353 32.15 24.85 20.81
N GLY A 354 31.11 24.14 20.42
CA GLY A 354 31.18 22.72 20.09
C GLY A 354 29.91 21.96 20.37
N VAL A 355 30.02 20.63 20.34
CA VAL A 355 28.94 19.66 20.59
C VAL A 355 29.21 18.96 21.92
N GLU A 356 28.22 18.93 22.79
CA GLU A 356 28.26 18.22 24.06
C GLU A 356 27.15 17.18 24.18
N ILE A 357 27.52 16.01 24.58
CA ILE A 357 26.64 14.89 24.93
C ILE A 357 26.76 14.71 26.45
N LYS A 358 25.65 14.85 27.19
CA LYS A 358 25.64 14.82 28.66
C LYS A 358 24.72 13.71 29.20
N ASP A 359 25.31 12.73 29.88
CA ASP A 359 24.61 11.65 30.61
C ASP A 359 23.46 11.00 29.82
N ILE A 360 23.71 10.69 28.56
CA ILE A 360 22.68 10.12 27.68
C ILE A 360 22.32 8.72 28.12
N ASP A 361 21.02 8.55 28.36
CA ASP A 361 20.34 7.26 28.42
C ASP A 361 19.48 7.11 27.17
N PHE A 362 19.65 6.00 26.45
CA PHE A 362 18.88 5.75 25.24
C PHE A 362 18.64 4.24 24.97
N GLY A 363 17.48 3.95 24.40
CA GLY A 363 17.13 2.64 23.85
C GLY A 363 16.02 2.76 22.81
N TYR A 364 16.13 1.99 21.72
CA TYR A 364 15.15 1.99 20.63
C TYR A 364 13.80 1.40 21.05
N LEU A 365 13.83 0.44 21.98
CA LEU A 365 12.63 -0.21 22.50
C LEU A 365 12.50 0.03 24.02
N PRO A 366 11.28 0.18 24.54
CA PRO A 366 11.05 0.31 25.98
C PRO A 366 11.70 -0.84 26.76
N GLY A 367 12.54 -0.50 27.74
CA GLY A 367 13.22 -1.48 28.59
C GLY A 367 14.51 -2.08 28.03
N GLN A 368 14.90 -1.78 26.80
CA GLN A 368 16.18 -2.20 26.21
C GLN A 368 17.12 -0.99 26.12
N LYS A 369 18.03 -0.86 27.06
CA LYS A 369 19.01 0.22 27.10
C LYS A 369 20.16 -0.09 26.14
N VAL A 370 20.47 0.84 25.23
CA VAL A 370 21.58 0.77 24.25
C VAL A 370 22.72 1.67 24.69
N LEU A 371 22.43 2.86 25.23
CA LEU A 371 23.40 3.77 25.83
C LEU A 371 23.04 4.02 27.28
N ASP A 372 24.05 4.00 28.16
CA ASP A 372 23.91 4.17 29.61
C ASP A 372 24.89 5.22 30.12
N LYS A 373 24.37 6.41 30.42
CA LYS A 373 25.12 7.59 30.95
C LYS A 373 26.35 7.94 30.11
N VAL A 374 26.17 8.00 28.78
CA VAL A 374 27.26 8.38 27.87
C VAL A 374 27.44 9.90 27.89
N SER A 375 28.67 10.33 28.09
CA SER A 375 29.05 11.75 28.01
C SER A 375 30.27 11.91 27.11
N ILE A 376 30.19 12.84 26.13
CA ILE A 376 31.22 13.10 25.12
C ILE A 376 31.26 14.62 24.88
N SER A 377 32.43 15.20 24.72
CA SER A 377 32.60 16.61 24.35
C SER A 377 33.43 16.71 23.07
N ALA A 378 32.93 17.46 22.08
CA ALA A 378 33.62 17.74 20.83
C ALA A 378 33.74 19.27 20.65
N PRO A 379 34.85 19.91 21.05
CA PRO A 379 35.07 21.31 20.79
C PRO A 379 35.06 21.65 19.29
N LYS A 380 34.73 22.92 18.95
CA LYS A 380 34.70 23.38 17.55
C LYS A 380 35.99 23.05 16.82
N GLY A 381 35.86 22.46 15.62
CA GLY A 381 36.99 22.13 14.74
C GLY A 381 37.80 20.90 15.17
N LYS A 382 37.33 20.15 16.17
CA LYS A 382 37.98 18.92 16.65
C LYS A 382 37.34 17.67 16.08
N MET A 383 38.16 16.64 15.87
CA MET A 383 37.72 15.32 15.42
C MET A 383 37.65 14.34 16.59
N VAL A 384 36.49 13.82 16.85
CA VAL A 384 36.23 12.77 17.85
C VAL A 384 36.01 11.44 17.15
N ALA A 385 36.86 10.46 17.40
CA ALA A 385 36.71 9.10 16.92
C ALA A 385 35.97 8.25 17.94
N VAL A 386 34.94 7.53 17.52
CA VAL A 386 34.20 6.56 18.36
C VAL A 386 34.57 5.16 17.93
N VAL A 387 35.20 4.40 18.84
CA VAL A 387 35.67 3.03 18.61
C VAL A 387 35.01 2.05 19.59
N GLY A 388 34.91 0.80 19.20
CA GLY A 388 34.35 -0.26 20.05
C GLY A 388 33.79 -1.42 19.24
N PRO A 389 33.45 -2.54 19.88
CA PRO A 389 32.92 -3.72 19.20
C PRO A 389 31.55 -3.44 18.55
N THR A 390 31.13 -4.32 17.62
CA THR A 390 29.80 -4.27 17.03
C THR A 390 28.74 -4.36 18.14
N GLY A 391 27.70 -3.54 18.04
CA GLY A 391 26.63 -3.47 19.04
C GLY A 391 26.94 -2.62 20.28
N SER A 392 28.12 -1.95 20.36
CA SER A 392 28.45 -1.08 21.49
C SER A 392 27.67 0.24 21.53
N GLY A 393 26.92 0.63 20.48
CA GLY A 393 26.13 1.86 20.43
C GLY A 393 26.75 3.01 19.62
N LYS A 394 27.81 2.76 18.82
CA LYS A 394 28.48 3.80 18.00
C LYS A 394 27.52 4.50 17.03
N THR A 395 26.82 3.76 16.20
CA THR A 395 25.84 4.31 15.26
C THR A 395 24.67 5.00 15.98
N THR A 396 24.32 4.52 17.17
CA THR A 396 23.28 5.15 18.00
C THR A 396 23.67 6.58 18.42
N ILE A 397 24.93 6.82 18.80
CA ILE A 397 25.42 8.16 19.11
C ILE A 397 25.25 9.10 17.91
N MET A 398 25.60 8.62 16.69
CA MET A 398 25.47 9.42 15.46
C MET A 398 24.01 9.77 15.16
N ASN A 399 23.09 8.81 15.34
CA ASN A 399 21.66 9.03 15.18
C ASN A 399 21.10 10.08 16.15
N LEU A 400 21.64 10.14 17.38
CA LEU A 400 21.23 11.12 18.37
C LEU A 400 21.78 12.52 18.07
N ILE A 401 23.01 12.65 17.55
CA ILE A 401 23.59 13.95 17.15
C ILE A 401 22.79 14.56 15.99
N ASN A 402 22.34 13.73 15.01
CA ASN A 402 21.46 14.16 13.91
C ASN A 402 20.00 14.39 14.33
N ARG A 403 19.69 14.10 15.59
CA ARG A 403 18.32 14.12 16.08
C ARG A 403 17.37 13.28 15.21
N PHE A 404 17.82 12.09 14.75
CA PHE A 404 16.93 11.08 14.16
C PHE A 404 16.06 10.41 15.24
N TYR A 405 16.58 10.44 16.47
CA TYR A 405 15.90 10.02 17.70
C TYR A 405 16.14 11.05 18.79
N ASP A 406 15.14 11.26 19.63
CA ASP A 406 15.30 12.03 20.87
C ASP A 406 15.78 11.12 21.99
N VAL A 407 16.65 11.64 22.89
CA VAL A 407 17.19 10.88 24.01
C VAL A 407 16.12 10.56 25.06
N ASN A 408 16.23 9.40 25.74
CA ASN A 408 15.34 9.03 26.84
C ASN A 408 15.74 9.75 28.16
N GLY A 409 17.02 10.07 28.31
CA GLY A 409 17.57 10.83 29.44
C GLY A 409 18.84 11.56 29.03
N GLY A 410 19.20 12.61 29.75
CA GLY A 410 20.31 13.44 29.37
C GLY A 410 19.99 14.42 28.23
N SER A 411 21.04 14.96 27.58
CA SER A 411 20.90 15.93 26.49
C SER A 411 22.05 15.85 25.49
N VAL A 412 21.73 16.14 24.21
CA VAL A 412 22.70 16.53 23.19
C VAL A 412 22.59 18.02 23.00
N ALA A 413 23.69 18.75 23.15
CA ALA A 413 23.69 20.20 23.11
C ALA A 413 24.70 20.72 22.07
N PHE A 414 24.30 21.73 21.30
CA PHE A 414 25.17 22.53 20.44
C PHE A 414 25.32 23.91 21.10
N ASP A 415 26.55 24.31 21.34
CA ASP A 415 26.87 25.58 22.04
C ASP A 415 26.10 25.72 23.37
N GLY A 416 26.02 24.63 24.15
CA GLY A 416 25.37 24.61 25.46
C GLY A 416 23.83 24.57 25.43
N ARG A 417 23.19 24.65 24.27
CA ARG A 417 21.72 24.53 24.10
C ARG A 417 21.34 23.17 23.56
N ASP A 418 20.30 22.55 24.14
CA ASP A 418 19.76 21.25 23.69
C ASP A 418 19.27 21.34 22.25
N ILE A 419 19.64 20.34 21.40
CA ILE A 419 19.23 20.27 19.99
C ILE A 419 17.73 20.18 19.81
N ARG A 420 16.97 19.73 20.81
CA ARG A 420 15.51 19.68 20.81
C ARG A 420 14.85 21.06 20.82
N GLU A 421 15.59 22.10 21.22
CA GLU A 421 15.10 23.47 21.30
C GLU A 421 15.34 24.28 20.02
N TYR A 422 16.14 23.77 19.09
CA TYR A 422 16.41 24.44 17.80
C TYR A 422 15.35 24.09 16.76
N ASP A 423 15.22 24.98 15.77
CA ASP A 423 14.53 24.65 14.52
C ASP A 423 15.26 23.49 13.82
N LEU A 424 14.52 22.42 13.52
CA LEU A 424 15.09 21.15 13.08
C LEU A 424 15.74 21.26 11.70
N ASP A 425 15.13 22.00 10.79
CA ASP A 425 15.64 22.14 9.42
C ASP A 425 16.95 22.91 9.45
N SER A 426 17.00 24.04 10.18
CA SER A 426 18.24 24.84 10.35
C SER A 426 19.36 24.07 11.06
N LEU A 427 19.01 23.17 11.98
CA LEU A 427 19.99 22.30 12.65
C LEU A 427 20.60 21.30 11.64
N ARG A 428 19.75 20.60 10.87
CA ARG A 428 20.18 19.59 9.91
C ARG A 428 20.92 20.17 8.71
N ASP A 429 20.62 21.39 8.31
CA ASP A 429 21.39 22.12 7.28
C ASP A 429 22.87 22.32 7.65
N LYS A 430 23.18 22.32 8.95
CA LYS A 430 24.55 22.49 9.46
C LYS A 430 25.20 21.20 9.94
N VAL A 431 24.50 20.08 9.84
CA VAL A 431 25.01 18.74 10.16
C VAL A 431 25.10 17.92 8.89
N GLY A 432 26.30 17.59 8.45
CA GLY A 432 26.54 16.71 7.31
C GLY A 432 26.72 15.26 7.77
N ILE A 433 26.16 14.33 7.02
CA ILE A 433 26.33 12.90 7.27
C ILE A 433 26.84 12.19 6.02
N VAL A 434 27.84 11.33 6.21
CA VAL A 434 28.27 10.35 5.20
C VAL A 434 28.01 8.97 5.76
N LEU A 435 27.02 8.30 5.18
CA LEU A 435 26.59 6.96 5.58
C LEU A 435 27.49 5.87 5.00
N GLN A 436 27.51 4.70 5.64
CA GLN A 436 28.22 3.51 5.18
C GLN A 436 27.74 3.06 3.78
N GLU A 437 26.42 3.02 3.57
CA GLU A 437 25.80 2.71 2.29
C GLU A 437 25.36 4.00 1.60
N SER A 438 25.99 4.31 0.49
CA SER A 438 25.71 5.53 -0.30
C SER A 438 24.66 5.24 -1.36
N VAL A 439 23.51 5.90 -1.25
CA VAL A 439 22.39 5.80 -2.20
C VAL A 439 22.48 6.91 -3.26
N LEU A 440 22.34 6.52 -4.52
CA LEU A 440 22.13 7.44 -5.63
C LEU A 440 20.66 7.43 -6.04
N PHE A 441 20.12 8.61 -6.29
CA PHE A 441 18.75 8.78 -6.77
C PHE A 441 18.69 8.80 -8.29
N SER A 442 17.57 8.37 -8.86
CA SER A 442 17.36 8.46 -10.30
C SER A 442 17.44 9.91 -10.77
N GLY A 443 18.36 10.20 -11.68
CA GLY A 443 18.68 11.54 -12.18
C GLY A 443 20.08 11.61 -12.75
N THR A 444 20.55 12.79 -13.14
CA THR A 444 21.93 12.97 -13.60
C THR A 444 22.92 12.88 -12.42
N ILE A 445 24.19 12.67 -12.75
CA ILE A 445 25.26 12.72 -11.73
C ILE A 445 25.31 14.11 -11.08
N ALA A 446 25.14 15.17 -11.89
CA ALA A 446 25.07 16.53 -11.38
C ALA A 446 23.92 16.72 -10.37
N ASP A 447 22.72 16.19 -10.67
CA ASP A 447 21.57 16.25 -9.77
C ASP A 447 21.83 15.50 -8.46
N ASN A 448 22.49 14.35 -8.56
CA ASN A 448 22.87 13.56 -7.39
C ASN A 448 23.87 14.29 -6.48
N ILE A 449 24.79 15.06 -7.04
CA ILE A 449 25.75 15.85 -6.26
C ILE A 449 25.07 17.11 -5.70
N ARG A 450 24.21 17.82 -6.46
CA ARG A 450 23.42 18.97 -5.99
C ARG A 450 22.40 18.62 -4.94
N PHE A 451 21.89 17.41 -5.00
CA PHE A 451 20.86 16.88 -4.11
C PHE A 451 19.62 17.78 -3.95
N GLY A 452 19.12 18.27 -5.07
CA GLY A 452 17.88 19.05 -5.14
C GLY A 452 18.05 20.56 -4.92
N ASP A 453 19.26 21.06 -4.66
CA ASP A 453 19.53 22.50 -4.55
C ASP A 453 19.90 23.08 -5.92
N GLU A 454 18.90 23.64 -6.62
CA GLU A 454 19.08 24.28 -7.92
C GLU A 454 19.97 25.56 -7.88
N SER A 455 20.24 26.12 -6.70
CA SER A 455 21.11 27.28 -6.54
C SER A 455 22.59 26.93 -6.70
N ILE A 456 22.96 25.65 -6.60
CA ILE A 456 24.33 25.17 -6.76
C ILE A 456 24.72 25.16 -8.23
N SER A 457 25.72 25.98 -8.57
CA SER A 457 26.21 26.07 -9.95
C SER A 457 26.96 24.81 -10.39
N GLN A 458 27.04 24.58 -11.71
CA GLN A 458 27.83 23.48 -12.28
C GLN A 458 29.30 23.55 -11.84
N GLU A 459 29.88 24.75 -11.75
CA GLU A 459 31.25 24.95 -11.31
C GLU A 459 31.49 24.48 -9.87
N MET A 460 30.51 24.71 -8.98
CA MET A 460 30.57 24.20 -7.60
C MET A 460 30.51 22.68 -7.56
N VAL A 461 29.64 22.06 -8.37
CA VAL A 461 29.55 20.59 -8.53
C VAL A 461 30.88 20.00 -8.97
N GLU A 462 31.50 20.59 -10.01
CA GLU A 462 32.80 20.13 -10.50
C GLU A 462 33.91 20.32 -9.47
N THR A 463 33.89 21.41 -8.73
CA THR A 463 34.86 21.69 -7.66
C THR A 463 34.78 20.64 -6.55
N ALA A 464 33.55 20.32 -6.12
CA ALA A 464 33.33 19.26 -5.12
C ALA A 464 33.78 17.88 -5.64
N ALA A 465 33.46 17.57 -6.90
CA ALA A 465 33.87 16.32 -7.53
C ALA A 465 35.39 16.18 -7.68
N ARG A 466 36.10 17.29 -7.94
CA ARG A 466 37.58 17.32 -7.97
C ARG A 466 38.14 17.11 -6.57
N ALA A 467 37.59 17.77 -5.58
CA ALA A 467 38.03 17.64 -4.17
C ALA A 467 37.86 16.19 -3.66
N THR A 468 36.85 15.47 -4.16
CA THR A 468 36.61 14.06 -3.81
C THR A 468 37.22 13.06 -4.78
N HIS A 469 38.02 13.49 -5.75
CA HIS A 469 38.71 12.65 -6.74
C HIS A 469 37.77 11.76 -7.61
N ILE A 470 36.51 12.16 -7.82
CA ILE A 470 35.57 11.43 -8.70
C ILE A 470 35.44 12.11 -10.06
N HIS A 471 35.87 13.38 -10.23
CA HIS A 471 35.75 14.17 -11.45
C HIS A 471 36.27 13.45 -12.70
N ASP A 472 37.48 12.90 -12.66
CA ASP A 472 38.11 12.27 -13.82
C ASP A 472 37.33 11.02 -14.28
N PHE A 473 36.74 10.29 -13.36
CA PHE A 473 35.87 9.18 -13.68
C PHE A 473 34.59 9.67 -14.35
N ILE A 474 33.94 10.70 -13.80
CA ILE A 474 32.72 11.28 -14.39
C ILE A 474 33.00 11.76 -15.82
N MET A 475 34.12 12.45 -16.06
CA MET A 475 34.52 12.93 -17.37
C MET A 475 34.91 11.82 -18.34
N SER A 476 35.19 10.62 -17.88
CA SER A 476 35.42 9.45 -18.74
C SER A 476 34.12 8.81 -19.24
N LEU A 477 32.96 9.18 -18.71
CA LEU A 477 31.67 8.73 -19.17
C LEU A 477 31.24 9.51 -20.43
N PRO A 478 30.46 8.91 -21.34
CA PRO A 478 30.08 9.56 -22.61
C PRO A 478 29.37 10.90 -22.45
N GLU A 479 28.52 11.04 -21.42
CA GLU A 479 27.73 12.23 -21.15
C GLU A 479 28.27 13.04 -19.96
N GLY A 480 29.40 12.62 -19.35
CA GLY A 480 30.01 13.31 -18.22
C GLY A 480 29.03 13.48 -17.05
N TYR A 481 28.87 14.69 -16.56
CA TYR A 481 27.96 15.02 -15.45
C TYR A 481 26.48 14.87 -15.78
N GLU A 482 26.10 14.87 -17.06
CA GLU A 482 24.73 14.66 -17.52
C GLU A 482 24.38 13.17 -17.67
N THR A 483 25.33 12.27 -17.39
CA THR A 483 25.07 10.83 -17.37
C THR A 483 23.93 10.53 -16.40
N PHE A 484 22.86 9.93 -16.91
CA PHE A 484 21.70 9.55 -16.13
C PHE A 484 21.98 8.25 -15.35
N VAL A 485 21.65 8.24 -14.09
CA VAL A 485 21.86 7.10 -13.17
C VAL A 485 20.53 6.60 -12.67
N THR A 486 20.35 5.29 -12.63
CA THR A 486 19.23 4.61 -11.97
C THR A 486 19.76 3.69 -10.88
N ASP A 487 18.93 3.33 -9.92
CA ASP A 487 19.33 2.44 -8.81
C ASP A 487 19.73 1.03 -9.32
N ASP A 488 19.12 0.59 -10.43
CA ASP A 488 19.34 -0.74 -11.04
C ASP A 488 20.60 -0.82 -11.92
N GLU A 489 21.19 0.30 -12.31
CA GLU A 489 22.37 0.32 -13.18
C GLU A 489 23.67 0.34 -12.37
N ASN A 490 24.46 -0.73 -12.49
CA ASN A 490 25.78 -0.84 -11.86
C ASN A 490 26.87 -0.02 -12.58
N VAL A 491 26.58 1.26 -12.88
CA VAL A 491 27.56 2.17 -13.51
C VAL A 491 28.69 2.49 -12.53
N PHE A 492 28.38 2.55 -11.24
CA PHE A 492 29.30 2.91 -10.17
C PHE A 492 29.64 1.75 -9.25
N SER A 493 30.91 1.60 -8.91
CA SER A 493 31.33 0.78 -7.78
C SER A 493 30.87 1.38 -6.45
N THR A 494 30.80 0.57 -5.38
CA THR A 494 30.47 1.04 -4.01
C THR A 494 31.34 2.23 -3.60
N GLY A 495 32.64 2.20 -3.88
CA GLY A 495 33.57 3.29 -3.56
C GLY A 495 33.29 4.55 -4.36
N GLN A 496 32.91 4.44 -5.63
CA GLN A 496 32.54 5.60 -6.46
C GLN A 496 31.24 6.25 -5.97
N LYS A 497 30.23 5.45 -5.59
CA LYS A 497 28.99 5.96 -4.96
C LYS A 497 29.33 6.72 -3.66
N GLN A 498 30.27 6.22 -2.88
CA GLN A 498 30.72 6.88 -1.65
C GLN A 498 31.41 8.23 -1.94
N LEU A 499 32.27 8.31 -2.99
CA LEU A 499 32.91 9.58 -3.38
C LEU A 499 31.87 10.63 -3.82
N ILE A 500 30.79 10.23 -4.53
CA ILE A 500 29.67 11.11 -4.87
C ILE A 500 28.95 11.58 -3.62
N SER A 501 28.69 10.70 -2.66
CA SER A 501 28.07 11.07 -1.38
C SER A 501 28.91 12.05 -0.56
N ILE A 502 30.24 11.88 -0.55
CA ILE A 502 31.15 12.83 0.08
C ILE A 502 31.11 14.19 -0.65
N ALA A 503 31.08 14.20 -2.01
CA ALA A 503 30.95 15.42 -2.80
C ALA A 503 29.63 16.17 -2.50
N ARG A 504 28.52 15.44 -2.37
CA ARG A 504 27.22 15.97 -1.93
C ARG A 504 27.33 16.66 -0.55
N THR A 505 27.92 15.98 0.41
CA THR A 505 28.08 16.51 1.77
C THR A 505 29.05 17.70 1.81
N LEU A 506 30.06 17.72 0.97
CA LEU A 506 31.01 18.84 0.87
C LEU A 506 30.32 20.13 0.38
N LEU A 507 29.37 20.02 -0.54
CA LEU A 507 28.61 21.16 -1.08
C LEU A 507 27.69 21.84 -0.06
N THR A 508 27.16 21.10 0.90
CA THR A 508 26.31 21.66 1.98
C THR A 508 27.09 22.48 3.00
N ASP A 509 28.43 22.43 2.96
CA ASP A 509 29.35 23.08 3.90
C ASP A 509 28.91 22.97 5.37
N PRO A 510 28.82 21.73 5.90
CA PRO A 510 28.34 21.49 7.25
C PRO A 510 29.37 21.92 8.29
N GLN A 511 28.91 22.32 9.45
CA GLN A 511 29.77 22.70 10.59
C GLN A 511 30.04 21.54 11.54
N VAL A 512 29.07 20.63 11.63
CA VAL A 512 29.20 19.35 12.33
C VAL A 512 29.15 18.24 11.28
N LEU A 513 30.09 17.32 11.33
CA LEU A 513 30.22 16.23 10.37
C LEU A 513 30.14 14.90 11.08
N ILE A 514 29.32 14.00 10.54
CA ILE A 514 29.18 12.63 11.03
C ILE A 514 29.60 11.68 9.92
N LEU A 515 30.58 10.83 10.22
CA LEU A 515 31.14 9.89 9.25
C LEU A 515 31.04 8.45 9.78
N ASP A 516 30.39 7.58 8.99
CA ASP A 516 30.40 6.14 9.22
C ASP A 516 31.35 5.47 8.21
N GLU A 517 32.53 5.04 8.68
CA GLU A 517 33.70 4.69 7.84
C GLU A 517 33.72 3.21 7.44
N ALA A 518 32.65 2.45 7.53
CA ALA A 518 32.67 1.03 7.13
C ALA A 518 32.78 0.86 5.61
N THR A 519 34.01 0.68 5.11
CA THR A 519 34.29 0.38 3.70
C THR A 519 34.68 -1.09 3.55
N SER A 520 33.73 -2.00 3.54
CA SER A 520 33.95 -3.37 3.09
C SER A 520 33.79 -3.45 1.56
N ASN A 521 34.71 -4.16 0.88
CA ASN A 521 34.67 -4.46 -0.56
C ASN A 521 34.98 -3.28 -1.53
N VAL A 522 35.92 -2.41 -1.18
CA VAL A 522 36.45 -1.35 -2.09
C VAL A 522 37.88 -1.71 -2.49
N ASP A 523 38.23 -1.50 -3.75
CA ASP A 523 39.61 -1.69 -4.22
C ASP A 523 40.57 -0.64 -3.60
N THR A 524 41.85 -1.02 -3.49
CA THR A 524 42.89 -0.22 -2.81
C THR A 524 43.09 1.18 -3.42
N VAL A 525 42.88 1.34 -4.75
CA VAL A 525 43.07 2.63 -5.42
C VAL A 525 41.92 3.58 -5.08
N THR A 526 40.69 3.06 -5.16
CA THR A 526 39.48 3.84 -4.79
C THR A 526 39.48 4.14 -3.30
N GLU A 527 39.94 3.20 -2.47
CA GLU A 527 40.11 3.39 -1.03
C GLU A 527 41.03 4.58 -0.70
N ALA A 528 42.17 4.69 -1.36
CA ALA A 528 43.08 5.83 -1.19
C ALA A 528 42.43 7.17 -1.58
N LYS A 529 41.55 7.18 -2.61
CA LYS A 529 40.77 8.36 -3.01
C LYS A 529 39.74 8.73 -1.96
N ILE A 530 39.00 7.75 -1.42
CA ILE A 530 38.02 7.95 -0.36
C ILE A 530 38.71 8.54 0.87
N GLN A 531 39.85 8.01 1.26
CA GLN A 531 40.62 8.51 2.41
C GLN A 531 41.00 10.00 2.24
N LYS A 532 41.50 10.39 1.06
CA LYS A 532 41.82 11.80 0.78
C LYS A 532 40.58 12.69 0.77
N ALA A 533 39.48 12.21 0.21
CA ALA A 533 38.19 12.93 0.21
C ALA A 533 37.67 13.12 1.65
N MET A 534 37.82 12.11 2.50
CA MET A 534 37.47 12.19 3.92
C MET A 534 38.36 13.20 4.67
N GLU A 535 39.67 13.19 4.44
CA GLU A 535 40.59 14.18 5.03
C GLU A 535 40.22 15.61 4.60
N ALA A 536 39.81 15.81 3.34
CA ALA A 536 39.40 17.11 2.82
C ALA A 536 38.09 17.61 3.47
N ILE A 537 37.11 16.72 3.66
CA ILE A 537 35.83 17.13 4.25
C ILE A 537 35.92 17.35 5.77
N ILE A 538 36.81 16.67 6.49
CA ILE A 538 37.03 16.81 7.94
C ILE A 538 37.73 18.13 8.26
N ALA A 539 38.61 18.61 7.38
CA ALA A 539 39.46 19.76 7.63
C ALA A 539 38.67 20.99 8.09
N GLY A 540 38.96 21.47 9.34
CA GLY A 540 38.35 22.66 9.94
C GLY A 540 36.92 22.48 10.47
N ARG A 541 36.33 21.27 10.41
CA ARG A 541 34.98 20.97 10.89
C ARG A 541 34.99 20.17 12.18
N THR A 542 33.96 20.33 12.99
CA THR A 542 33.75 19.48 14.17
C THR A 542 33.22 18.14 13.71
N SER A 543 34.00 17.08 13.89
CA SER A 543 33.71 15.80 13.25
C SER A 543 33.57 14.64 14.26
N PHE A 544 32.53 13.83 14.09
CA PHE A 544 32.34 12.56 14.77
C PHE A 544 32.53 11.44 13.76
N VAL A 545 33.47 10.52 14.04
CA VAL A 545 33.82 9.45 13.10
C VAL A 545 33.69 8.10 13.78
N ILE A 546 32.85 7.20 13.21
CA ILE A 546 32.89 5.79 13.58
C ILE A 546 34.11 5.20 12.86
N ALA A 547 35.21 5.09 13.58
CA ALA A 547 36.46 4.71 12.99
C ALA A 547 36.61 3.18 12.94
N HIS A 548 36.72 2.68 11.71
CA HIS A 548 37.08 1.30 11.40
C HIS A 548 38.49 1.17 10.84
N ARG A 549 39.18 2.31 10.60
CA ARG A 549 40.54 2.36 10.04
C ARG A 549 41.53 2.96 11.01
N LEU A 550 42.70 2.36 11.05
CA LEU A 550 43.78 2.79 11.92
C LEU A 550 44.17 4.25 11.68
N LYS A 551 44.31 4.66 10.42
CA LYS A 551 44.76 6.03 10.08
C LYS A 551 43.81 7.11 10.59
N THR A 552 42.50 6.85 10.52
CA THR A 552 41.48 7.79 11.04
C THR A 552 41.58 7.92 12.56
N ILE A 553 41.79 6.79 13.25
CA ILE A 553 41.95 6.77 14.71
C ILE A 553 43.22 7.53 15.15
N LEU A 554 44.32 7.35 14.44
CA LEU A 554 45.61 8.02 14.75
C LEU A 554 45.53 9.54 14.61
N ASN A 555 44.69 10.04 13.70
CA ASN A 555 44.54 11.48 13.44
C ASN A 555 43.49 12.14 14.33
N ALA A 556 42.74 11.40 15.15
CA ALA A 556 41.70 11.92 16.02
C ALA A 556 42.27 12.75 17.15
N ASP A 557 41.69 13.94 17.41
CA ASP A 557 42.02 14.75 18.57
C ASP A 557 41.65 14.04 19.87
N GLU A 558 40.52 13.29 19.83
CA GLU A 558 40.00 12.52 20.94
C GLU A 558 39.40 11.21 20.47
N ILE A 559 39.62 10.13 21.19
CA ILE A 559 39.10 8.80 20.95
C ILE A 559 38.21 8.42 22.13
N ILE A 560 36.98 8.04 21.82
CA ILE A 560 35.99 7.53 22.76
C ILE A 560 35.87 6.03 22.58
N VAL A 561 36.18 5.26 23.60
CA VAL A 561 36.07 3.81 23.59
C VAL A 561 34.76 3.37 24.21
N LEU A 562 33.89 2.83 23.39
CA LEU A 562 32.54 2.43 23.76
C LEU A 562 32.45 0.91 23.91
N LYS A 563 31.94 0.44 25.05
CA LYS A 563 31.67 -0.97 25.31
C LYS A 563 30.38 -1.12 26.10
N ASP A 564 29.49 -2.01 25.66
CA ASP A 564 28.21 -2.30 26.31
C ASP A 564 27.40 -1.03 26.63
N GLY A 565 27.36 -0.06 25.69
CA GLY A 565 26.63 1.19 25.81
C GLY A 565 27.26 2.22 26.76
N ARG A 566 28.49 2.05 27.22
CA ARG A 566 29.19 2.98 28.15
C ARG A 566 30.55 3.41 27.60
N VAL A 567 30.94 4.61 27.90
CA VAL A 567 32.31 5.10 27.66
C VAL A 567 33.20 4.47 28.74
N ILE A 568 34.15 3.62 28.33
CA ILE A 568 35.08 2.95 29.25
C ILE A 568 36.46 3.59 29.27
N GLU A 569 36.88 4.20 28.15
CA GLU A 569 38.15 4.92 28.03
C GLU A 569 37.95 6.13 27.12
N GLN A 570 38.70 7.19 27.40
CA GLN A 570 38.69 8.45 26.66
C GLN A 570 40.06 9.10 26.67
N GLY A 571 40.54 9.63 25.54
CA GLY A 571 41.83 10.27 25.41
C GLY A 571 42.39 10.22 24.00
N ASN A 572 43.62 10.70 23.79
CA ASN A 572 44.28 10.55 22.50
C ASN A 572 44.96 9.17 22.35
N HIS A 573 45.33 8.83 21.12
CA HIS A 573 45.97 7.55 20.79
C HIS A 573 47.13 7.18 21.72
N SER A 574 48.06 8.13 21.95
CA SER A 574 49.24 7.90 22.77
C SER A 574 48.94 7.70 24.26
N GLN A 575 47.89 8.36 24.76
CA GLN A 575 47.42 8.21 26.15
C GLN A 575 46.78 6.83 26.34
N LEU A 576 45.88 6.47 25.44
CA LEU A 576 45.13 5.22 25.54
C LEU A 576 46.04 3.98 25.36
N LEU A 577 47.03 4.05 24.49
CA LEU A 577 48.03 2.95 24.38
C LEU A 577 48.85 2.77 25.68
N LYS A 578 49.22 3.91 26.34
CA LYS A 578 49.98 3.83 27.62
C LYS A 578 49.14 3.27 28.77
N LEU A 579 47.81 3.45 28.73
CA LEU A 579 46.89 2.86 29.71
C LEU A 579 46.85 1.32 29.61
N ASN A 580 47.25 0.75 28.45
CA ASN A 580 47.22 -0.67 28.16
C ASN A 580 45.88 -1.33 28.50
N GLY A 581 44.79 -0.59 28.24
CA GLY A 581 43.44 -1.00 28.51
C GLY A 581 42.75 -1.64 27.27
N PHE A 582 41.42 -1.53 27.21
CA PHE A 582 40.63 -2.12 26.15
C PHE A 582 40.95 -1.52 24.75
N TYR A 583 41.28 -0.23 24.68
CA TYR A 583 41.75 0.36 23.43
C TYR A 583 43.04 -0.29 22.91
N ALA A 584 44.00 -0.52 23.78
CA ALA A 584 45.26 -1.18 23.39
C ALA A 584 45.03 -2.60 22.91
N GLU A 585 44.09 -3.32 23.53
CA GLU A 585 43.65 -4.64 23.08
C GLU A 585 43.00 -4.60 21.68
N LEU A 586 42.05 -3.66 21.45
CA LEU A 586 41.44 -3.45 20.14
C LEU A 586 42.49 -3.10 19.08
N TYR A 587 43.40 -2.20 19.41
CA TYR A 587 44.48 -1.77 18.52
C TYR A 587 45.34 -2.94 18.09
N HIS A 588 45.79 -3.77 19.01
CA HIS A 588 46.64 -4.93 18.69
C HIS A 588 45.90 -6.04 17.96
N ASN A 589 44.62 -6.24 18.22
CA ASN A 589 43.82 -7.31 17.61
C ASN A 589 43.24 -6.97 16.24
N GLN A 590 42.90 -5.72 15.99
CA GLN A 590 42.25 -5.32 14.75
C GLN A 590 43.17 -4.59 13.77
N PHE A 591 44.16 -3.83 14.24
CA PHE A 591 44.88 -2.86 13.42
C PHE A 591 46.37 -3.17 13.23
N VAL A 592 46.95 -4.14 13.92
CA VAL A 592 48.35 -4.49 13.75
C VAL A 592 48.60 -5.41 12.54
N PHE A 593 47.50 -5.93 11.93
CA PHE A 593 47.58 -6.81 10.74
C PHE A 593 47.14 -6.09 9.45
N GLU A 594 46.76 -4.81 9.47
CA GLU A 594 46.61 -3.95 8.31
C GLU A 594 47.90 -3.12 8.06
#